data_e4a4cb2f5b64e563a3736b623555a731
#
_entry.id   e4a4cb2f5b64e563a3736b623555a731
#
_cell.length_a   1.000
_cell.length_b   1.000
_cell.length_c   1.000
_cell.angle_alpha   90.00
_cell.angle_beta   90.00
_cell.angle_gamma   90.00
#
_symmetry.space_group_name_H-M   'P 1'
#
loop_
_entity.id
_entity.type
_entity.pdbx_description
1 polymer ?
#
loop_
_entity_poly.entity_id
_entity_poly.type
_entity_poly.pdbx_seq_one_letter_code
_entity_poly.pdbx_strand_id
1 'polypeptide(L)'
;LIVINFNKSFSNLSAEKFIKKILFKKLKSKYIFVSRNFKFGKKRLGNIDTLKNFEEKYFYKTIITTPYEKKNKIISSSLIRKIIHKGQMQEVKKLLGRTWCVEGEVIRGEQRGRKIGFPTCNIRLNSYTIPKIGVYAVEVKINNFKKKGIANIGYRPTFNGKSLLLEVNIFGIKKNLYKKILKINFIKFIRTEKKFKNINQLKAQIKKDIITAKK
;
A
#
# COMPACT_ATOMS: atom_id res chain seq x y z
N LEU A 1 -6.92 -9.95 -13.46
CA LEU A 1 -7.51 -8.75 -12.84
C LEU A 1 -8.19 -7.93 -13.94
N ILE A 2 -9.47 -7.60 -13.73
CA ILE A 2 -10.23 -6.74 -14.65
C ILE A 2 -10.43 -5.41 -13.94
N VAL A 3 -10.00 -4.32 -14.59
CA VAL A 3 -10.17 -2.95 -14.10
C VAL A 3 -11.31 -2.30 -14.88
N ILE A 4 -12.31 -1.78 -14.16
CA ILE A 4 -13.46 -1.10 -14.75
C ILE A 4 -13.50 0.33 -14.20
N ASN A 5 -13.68 1.31 -15.08
CA ASN A 5 -13.89 2.70 -14.69
C ASN A 5 -15.19 2.83 -13.92
N PHE A 6 -15.10 3.17 -12.64
CA PHE A 6 -16.26 3.38 -11.78
C PHE A 6 -16.80 4.81 -11.96
N ASN A 7 -17.57 5.00 -13.00
CA ASN A 7 -18.22 6.28 -13.32
C ASN A 7 -19.69 6.30 -12.89
N LYS A 8 -20.37 7.43 -13.08
CA LYS A 8 -21.78 7.63 -12.73
C LYS A 8 -22.73 6.63 -13.43
N SER A 9 -22.46 6.27 -14.69
CA SER A 9 -23.23 5.27 -15.43
C SER A 9 -23.09 3.89 -14.80
N PHE A 10 -21.85 3.48 -14.50
CA PHE A 10 -21.58 2.18 -13.87
C PHE A 10 -22.16 2.08 -12.44
N SER A 11 -22.03 3.16 -11.63
CA SER A 11 -22.55 3.22 -10.26
C SER A 11 -24.08 3.17 -10.20
N ASN A 12 -24.77 3.52 -11.27
CA ASN A 12 -26.24 3.47 -11.40
C ASN A 12 -26.77 2.13 -11.89
N LEU A 13 -25.92 1.13 -12.19
CA LEU A 13 -26.40 -0.19 -12.54
C LEU A 13 -27.16 -0.83 -11.37
N SER A 14 -28.42 -1.26 -11.61
CA SER A 14 -29.13 -2.09 -10.63
C SER A 14 -28.42 -3.41 -10.41
N ALA A 15 -28.69 -4.10 -9.30
CA ALA A 15 -28.08 -5.39 -8.99
C ALA A 15 -28.31 -6.40 -10.12
N GLU A 16 -29.54 -6.52 -10.64
CA GLU A 16 -29.84 -7.42 -11.77
C GLU A 16 -29.09 -7.01 -13.03
N LYS A 17 -29.06 -5.72 -13.40
CA LYS A 17 -28.30 -5.26 -14.57
C LYS A 17 -26.80 -5.53 -14.43
N PHE A 18 -26.25 -5.43 -13.22
CA PHE A 18 -24.86 -5.79 -12.95
C PHE A 18 -24.62 -7.29 -13.17
N ILE A 19 -25.49 -8.15 -12.61
CA ILE A 19 -25.40 -9.61 -12.84
C ILE A 19 -25.46 -9.91 -14.34
N LYS A 20 -26.49 -9.43 -15.04
CA LYS A 20 -26.70 -9.69 -16.47
C LYS A 20 -25.55 -9.18 -17.34
N LYS A 21 -25.18 -7.88 -17.20
CA LYS A 21 -24.23 -7.23 -18.10
C LYS A 21 -22.78 -7.58 -17.78
N ILE A 22 -22.44 -7.68 -16.50
CA ILE A 22 -21.05 -7.86 -16.07
C ILE A 22 -20.75 -9.34 -15.80
N LEU A 23 -21.44 -9.94 -14.84
CA LEU A 23 -21.10 -11.30 -14.41
C LEU A 23 -21.41 -12.33 -15.49
N PHE A 24 -22.60 -12.25 -16.11
CA PHE A 24 -23.01 -13.22 -17.14
C PHE A 24 -22.44 -12.89 -18.53
N LYS A 25 -22.81 -11.74 -19.14
CA LYS A 25 -22.42 -11.45 -20.52
C LYS A 25 -20.93 -11.17 -20.70
N LYS A 26 -20.33 -10.33 -19.82
CA LYS A 26 -18.95 -9.89 -19.99
C LYS A 26 -17.92 -10.86 -19.40
N LEU A 27 -18.17 -11.36 -18.19
CA LEU A 27 -17.24 -12.23 -17.48
C LEU A 27 -17.52 -13.72 -17.72
N LYS A 28 -18.74 -14.09 -18.15
CA LYS A 28 -19.20 -15.48 -18.30
C LYS A 28 -18.89 -16.29 -17.04
N SER A 29 -19.16 -15.70 -15.87
CA SER A 29 -18.82 -16.27 -14.57
C SER A 29 -19.63 -17.54 -14.31
N LYS A 30 -18.98 -18.66 -13.97
CA LYS A 30 -19.62 -19.90 -13.51
C LYS A 30 -19.67 -20.01 -12.00
N TYR A 31 -18.70 -19.40 -11.32
CA TYR A 31 -18.62 -19.37 -9.87
C TYR A 31 -18.37 -17.93 -9.39
N ILE A 32 -19.13 -17.49 -8.38
CA ILE A 32 -19.03 -16.15 -7.81
C ILE A 32 -18.73 -16.30 -6.33
N PHE A 33 -17.49 -15.98 -5.92
CA PHE A 33 -17.06 -16.03 -4.53
C PHE A 33 -17.29 -14.68 -3.87
N VAL A 34 -18.04 -14.66 -2.78
CA VAL A 34 -18.38 -13.43 -2.04
C VAL A 34 -18.28 -13.64 -0.54
N SER A 35 -17.99 -12.56 0.19
CA SER A 35 -18.06 -12.57 1.64
C SER A 35 -19.51 -12.44 2.13
N ARG A 36 -19.81 -12.86 3.38
CA ARG A 36 -21.18 -12.75 3.98
C ARG A 36 -21.81 -11.36 3.90
N ASN A 37 -20.99 -10.31 3.96
CA ASN A 37 -21.47 -8.91 3.95
C ASN A 37 -21.39 -8.27 2.56
N PHE A 38 -21.31 -9.07 1.49
CA PHE A 38 -21.19 -8.55 0.13
C PHE A 38 -22.43 -7.75 -0.26
N LYS A 39 -22.22 -6.55 -0.77
CA LYS A 39 -23.24 -5.64 -1.29
C LYS A 39 -22.78 -5.06 -2.61
N PHE A 40 -23.68 -5.00 -3.60
CA PHE A 40 -23.35 -4.53 -4.95
C PHE A 40 -24.54 -3.82 -5.62
N GLY A 41 -24.31 -3.29 -6.83
CA GLY A 41 -25.31 -2.55 -7.59
C GLY A 41 -25.61 -1.17 -7.02
N LYS A 42 -26.54 -0.47 -7.67
CA LYS A 42 -26.94 0.90 -7.30
C LYS A 42 -27.32 0.98 -5.83
N LYS A 43 -26.75 1.96 -5.13
CA LYS A 43 -26.95 2.19 -3.68
C LYS A 43 -26.70 0.96 -2.80
N ARG A 44 -25.92 -0.03 -3.31
CA ARG A 44 -25.62 -1.29 -2.60
C ARG A 44 -26.85 -2.12 -2.23
N LEU A 45 -27.89 -2.06 -3.04
CA LEU A 45 -29.17 -2.78 -2.78
C LEU A 45 -29.06 -4.28 -3.06
N GLY A 46 -28.16 -4.72 -3.96
CA GLY A 46 -27.88 -6.13 -4.18
C GLY A 46 -27.13 -6.76 -3.01
N ASN A 47 -27.45 -8.00 -2.71
CA ASN A 47 -26.85 -8.81 -1.65
C ASN A 47 -26.67 -10.27 -2.11
N ILE A 48 -26.34 -11.18 -1.20
CA ILE A 48 -26.15 -12.61 -1.49
C ILE A 48 -27.45 -13.26 -2.00
N ASP A 49 -28.58 -12.93 -1.41
CA ASP A 49 -29.89 -13.48 -1.82
C ASP A 49 -30.21 -13.06 -3.25
N THR A 50 -29.93 -11.80 -3.59
CA THR A 50 -30.03 -11.33 -4.97
C THR A 50 -29.15 -12.17 -5.93
N LEU A 51 -27.90 -12.51 -5.55
CA LEU A 51 -27.08 -13.37 -6.38
C LEU A 51 -27.70 -14.78 -6.52
N LYS A 52 -28.14 -15.38 -5.41
CA LYS A 52 -28.72 -16.72 -5.40
C LYS A 52 -29.99 -16.81 -6.25
N ASN A 53 -30.88 -15.83 -6.18
CA ASN A 53 -32.13 -15.81 -6.96
C ASN A 53 -31.92 -15.78 -8.48
N PHE A 54 -30.72 -15.41 -8.94
CA PHE A 54 -30.37 -15.38 -10.36
C PHE A 54 -29.42 -16.50 -10.80
N GLU A 55 -29.09 -17.45 -9.93
CA GLU A 55 -28.17 -18.57 -10.25
C GLU A 55 -28.65 -19.39 -11.44
N GLU A 56 -29.86 -19.86 -11.41
CA GLU A 56 -30.46 -20.67 -12.48
C GLU A 56 -30.57 -19.88 -13.79
N LYS A 57 -31.08 -18.63 -13.71
CA LYS A 57 -31.30 -17.78 -14.88
C LYS A 57 -30.04 -17.45 -15.65
N TYR A 58 -28.89 -17.35 -14.97
CA TYR A 58 -27.61 -16.95 -15.57
C TYR A 58 -26.50 -18.00 -15.43
N PHE A 59 -26.86 -19.24 -15.05
CA PHE A 59 -25.99 -20.43 -15.05
C PHE A 59 -24.68 -20.22 -14.28
N TYR A 60 -24.76 -19.66 -13.06
CA TYR A 60 -23.62 -19.55 -12.15
C TYR A 60 -23.98 -20.08 -10.76
N LYS A 61 -22.95 -20.29 -9.92
CA LYS A 61 -23.11 -20.66 -8.52
C LYS A 61 -22.44 -19.65 -7.60
N THR A 62 -23.17 -19.20 -6.57
CA THR A 62 -22.65 -18.30 -5.55
C THR A 62 -22.03 -19.09 -4.39
N ILE A 63 -20.76 -18.81 -4.09
CA ILE A 63 -20.03 -19.43 -2.99
C ILE A 63 -19.75 -18.37 -1.95
N ILE A 64 -20.28 -18.58 -0.74
CA ILE A 64 -20.05 -17.70 0.39
C ILE A 64 -18.74 -18.09 1.07
N THR A 65 -17.75 -17.21 1.04
CA THR A 65 -16.47 -17.45 1.70
C THR A 65 -16.55 -17.07 3.18
N THR A 66 -15.97 -17.90 4.04
CA THR A 66 -15.75 -17.55 5.44
C THR A 66 -14.59 -16.56 5.55
N PRO A 67 -14.67 -15.56 6.43
CA PRO A 67 -13.54 -14.69 6.70
C PRO A 67 -12.32 -15.48 7.19
N TYR A 68 -11.13 -15.08 6.74
CA TYR A 68 -9.92 -15.66 7.30
C TYR A 68 -9.70 -15.12 8.72
N GLU A 69 -9.57 -16.03 9.67
CA GLU A 69 -9.36 -15.71 11.07
C GLU A 69 -8.00 -16.16 11.56
N LYS A 70 -7.40 -15.39 12.44
CA LYS A 70 -6.17 -15.74 13.14
C LYS A 70 -6.25 -15.28 14.59
N LYS A 71 -6.07 -16.20 15.54
CA LYS A 71 -6.21 -15.94 16.99
C LYS A 71 -7.55 -15.27 17.31
N ASN A 72 -8.65 -15.84 16.83
CA ASN A 72 -10.03 -15.35 17.01
C ASN A 72 -10.27 -13.91 16.52
N LYS A 73 -9.44 -13.42 15.59
CA LYS A 73 -9.63 -12.12 14.96
C LYS A 73 -9.79 -12.26 13.46
N ILE A 74 -10.86 -11.70 12.93
CA ILE A 74 -11.09 -11.60 11.49
C ILE A 74 -10.03 -10.71 10.86
N ILE A 75 -9.30 -11.25 9.89
CA ILE A 75 -8.33 -10.48 9.11
C ILE A 75 -9.09 -9.69 8.04
N SER A 76 -9.11 -8.38 8.20
CA SER A 76 -9.79 -7.46 7.30
C SER A 76 -8.85 -6.36 6.79
N SER A 77 -9.20 -5.74 5.67
CA SER A 77 -8.45 -4.58 5.15
C SER A 77 -8.39 -3.43 6.18
N SER A 78 -9.44 -3.22 6.97
CA SER A 78 -9.48 -2.20 8.02
C SER A 78 -8.49 -2.51 9.15
N LEU A 79 -8.41 -3.77 9.58
CA LEU A 79 -7.43 -4.20 10.57
C LEU A 79 -6.01 -3.97 10.05
N ILE A 80 -5.72 -4.39 8.82
CA ILE A 80 -4.39 -4.23 8.22
C ILE A 80 -4.00 -2.75 8.12
N ARG A 81 -4.90 -1.87 7.65
CA ARG A 81 -4.65 -0.42 7.62
C ARG A 81 -4.33 0.14 9.01
N LYS A 82 -5.10 -0.27 10.04
CA LYS A 82 -4.84 0.14 11.43
C LYS A 82 -3.44 -0.26 11.90
N ILE A 83 -2.97 -1.45 11.55
CA ILE A 83 -1.64 -1.95 11.92
C ILE A 83 -0.54 -1.21 11.14
N ILE A 84 -0.78 -0.89 9.85
CA ILE A 84 0.12 -0.04 9.04
C ILE A 84 0.25 1.36 9.68
N HIS A 85 -0.85 2.00 10.08
CA HIS A 85 -0.82 3.30 10.77
C HIS A 85 -0.04 3.26 12.10
N LYS A 86 0.04 2.11 12.75
CA LYS A 86 0.86 1.91 13.95
C LYS A 86 2.34 1.63 13.64
N GLY A 87 2.72 1.43 12.38
CA GLY A 87 4.08 1.11 11.98
C GLY A 87 4.52 -0.32 12.27
N GLN A 88 3.59 -1.23 12.58
CA GLN A 88 3.85 -2.62 12.97
C GLN A 88 4.07 -3.52 11.74
N MET A 89 5.10 -3.23 10.93
CA MET A 89 5.31 -3.83 9.60
C MET A 89 5.52 -5.35 9.64
N GLN A 90 6.11 -5.87 10.70
CA GLN A 90 6.29 -7.33 10.87
C GLN A 90 4.94 -8.04 11.06
N GLU A 91 4.01 -7.42 11.81
CA GLU A 91 2.66 -7.95 11.97
C GLU A 91 1.87 -7.86 10.66
N VAL A 92 1.98 -6.72 9.95
CA VAL A 92 1.40 -6.57 8.59
C VAL A 92 1.88 -7.69 7.67
N LYS A 93 3.19 -8.01 7.66
CA LYS A 93 3.74 -9.12 6.87
C LYS A 93 3.12 -10.46 7.23
N LYS A 94 2.94 -10.74 8.54
CA LYS A 94 2.31 -11.99 9.02
C LYS A 94 0.85 -12.12 8.59
N LEU A 95 0.10 -11.02 8.55
CA LEU A 95 -1.31 -11.00 8.18
C LEU A 95 -1.53 -11.01 6.67
N LEU A 96 -0.68 -10.32 5.91
CA LEU A 96 -0.76 -10.28 4.43
C LEU A 96 -0.13 -11.49 3.75
N GLY A 97 0.68 -12.30 4.45
CA GLY A 97 1.51 -13.34 3.84
C GLY A 97 2.67 -12.82 2.98
N ARG A 98 2.83 -11.48 2.89
CA ARG A 98 3.87 -10.80 2.12
C ARG A 98 4.29 -9.51 2.78
N THR A 99 5.50 -9.01 2.47
CA THR A 99 5.93 -7.70 2.94
C THR A 99 5.10 -6.61 2.29
N TRP A 100 4.61 -5.67 3.09
CA TRP A 100 3.94 -4.48 2.58
C TRP A 100 4.95 -3.58 1.87
N CYS A 101 4.57 -3.05 0.70
CA CYS A 101 5.47 -2.28 -0.14
C CYS A 101 4.79 -1.09 -0.78
N VAL A 102 5.60 -0.12 -1.18
CA VAL A 102 5.24 1.02 -2.03
C VAL A 102 6.03 0.93 -3.32
N GLU A 103 5.37 1.15 -4.43
CA GLU A 103 6.00 1.32 -5.74
C GLU A 103 5.76 2.75 -6.22
N GLY A 104 6.80 3.39 -6.71
CA GLY A 104 6.66 4.75 -7.23
C GLY A 104 7.90 5.23 -7.97
N GLU A 105 7.68 6.25 -8.78
CA GLU A 105 8.74 6.92 -9.53
C GLU A 105 9.58 7.79 -8.60
N VAL A 106 10.90 7.76 -8.80
CA VAL A 106 11.83 8.64 -8.10
C VAL A 106 11.72 10.06 -8.67
N ILE A 107 11.24 10.97 -7.85
CA ILE A 107 11.10 12.39 -8.19
C ILE A 107 12.28 13.21 -7.67
N ARG A 108 12.49 14.40 -8.26
CA ARG A 108 13.47 15.37 -7.78
C ARG A 108 13.01 15.96 -6.44
N GLY A 109 13.92 16.05 -5.48
CA GLY A 109 13.73 16.72 -4.20
C GLY A 109 14.82 17.75 -3.96
N GLU A 110 14.88 18.33 -2.76
CA GLU A 110 15.81 19.40 -2.40
C GLU A 110 17.27 18.96 -2.22
N GLN A 111 17.55 17.66 -2.36
CA GLN A 111 18.89 17.06 -2.26
C GLN A 111 19.63 17.35 -0.93
N ARG A 112 18.93 17.71 0.14
CA ARG A 112 19.54 18.01 1.46
C ARG A 112 20.36 16.84 2.00
N GLY A 113 19.86 15.61 1.83
CA GLY A 113 20.57 14.40 2.24
C GLY A 113 21.91 14.23 1.52
N ARG A 114 21.98 14.61 0.24
CA ARG A 114 23.23 14.54 -0.55
C ARG A 114 24.31 15.46 0.02
N LYS A 115 23.94 16.67 0.43
CA LYS A 115 24.88 17.65 1.01
C LYS A 115 25.52 17.19 2.33
N ILE A 116 24.85 16.33 3.06
CA ILE A 116 25.33 15.78 4.34
C ILE A 116 25.89 14.36 4.25
N GLY A 117 26.02 13.81 3.02
CA GLY A 117 26.62 12.48 2.76
C GLY A 117 25.64 11.31 2.78
N PHE A 118 24.31 11.55 2.85
CA PHE A 118 23.27 10.53 2.84
C PHE A 118 22.27 10.79 1.71
N PRO A 119 22.63 10.55 0.43
CA PRO A 119 21.73 10.81 -0.68
C PRO A 119 20.44 10.00 -0.56
N THR A 120 19.30 10.63 -0.86
CA THR A 120 17.98 10.00 -0.79
C THR A 120 17.24 10.09 -2.12
N CYS A 121 16.44 9.06 -2.41
CA CYS A 121 15.41 9.07 -3.45
C CYS A 121 14.09 9.51 -2.84
N ASN A 122 13.34 10.38 -3.52
CA ASN A 122 12.03 10.85 -3.07
C ASN A 122 10.93 10.16 -3.87
N ILE A 123 9.91 9.65 -3.19
CA ILE A 123 8.76 8.96 -3.79
C ILE A 123 7.48 9.52 -3.15
N ARG A 124 6.45 9.80 -3.97
CA ARG A 124 5.13 10.25 -3.47
C ARG A 124 4.31 9.06 -2.96
N LEU A 125 3.55 9.29 -1.89
CA LEU A 125 2.70 8.27 -1.25
C LEU A 125 1.21 8.45 -1.53
N ASN A 126 0.83 9.21 -2.55
CA ASN A 126 -0.54 9.71 -2.77
C ASN A 126 -1.65 8.63 -2.79
N SER A 127 -1.34 7.40 -3.20
CA SER A 127 -2.34 6.32 -3.37
C SER A 127 -2.21 5.20 -2.34
N TYR A 128 -1.35 5.36 -1.34
CA TYR A 128 -1.08 4.32 -0.35
C TYR A 128 -1.69 4.64 1.01
N THR A 129 -2.00 3.60 1.78
CA THR A 129 -2.26 3.75 3.21
C THR A 129 -1.02 4.36 3.86
N ILE A 130 -1.18 5.49 4.55
CA ILE A 130 -0.07 6.22 5.17
C ILE A 130 0.40 5.44 6.39
N PRO A 131 1.66 4.96 6.46
CA PRO A 131 2.19 4.32 7.66
C PRO A 131 2.46 5.36 8.75
N LYS A 132 2.81 4.88 9.95
CA LYS A 132 3.28 5.77 11.02
C LYS A 132 4.45 6.64 10.52
N ILE A 133 4.38 7.93 10.75
CA ILE A 133 5.43 8.88 10.38
C ILE A 133 6.73 8.54 11.12
N GLY A 134 7.85 8.50 10.40
CA GLY A 134 9.16 8.20 10.95
C GLY A 134 10.06 7.37 10.05
N VAL A 135 11.08 6.77 10.66
CA VAL A 135 12.18 6.06 9.97
C VAL A 135 11.95 4.56 10.01
N TYR A 136 12.21 3.91 8.88
CA TYR A 136 12.03 2.47 8.65
C TYR A 136 13.28 1.83 8.09
N ALA A 137 13.55 0.59 8.48
CA ALA A 137 14.40 -0.31 7.70
C ALA A 137 13.60 -0.81 6.49
N VAL A 138 14.21 -0.75 5.31
CA VAL A 138 13.57 -1.14 4.05
C VAL A 138 14.50 -2.01 3.20
N GLU A 139 13.88 -2.81 2.32
CA GLU A 139 14.53 -3.46 1.20
C GLU A 139 14.01 -2.82 -0.09
N VAL A 140 14.88 -2.32 -0.92
CA VAL A 140 14.56 -1.69 -2.20
C VAL A 140 14.86 -2.65 -3.33
N LYS A 141 13.84 -2.94 -4.15
CA LYS A 141 13.99 -3.68 -5.40
C LYS A 141 14.20 -2.70 -6.55
N ILE A 142 15.32 -2.87 -7.26
CA ILE A 142 15.69 -2.07 -8.43
C ILE A 142 15.94 -3.06 -9.55
N ASN A 143 15.04 -3.14 -10.53
CA ASN A 143 15.05 -4.20 -11.55
C ASN A 143 15.14 -5.59 -10.88
N ASN A 144 16.22 -6.34 -11.11
CA ASN A 144 16.44 -7.68 -10.55
C ASN A 144 17.26 -7.67 -9.25
N PHE A 145 17.72 -6.52 -8.77
CA PHE A 145 18.55 -6.43 -7.58
C PHE A 145 17.75 -5.97 -6.36
N LYS A 146 18.13 -6.48 -5.19
CA LYS A 146 17.63 -6.05 -3.89
C LYS A 146 18.76 -5.40 -3.10
N LYS A 147 18.47 -4.27 -2.46
CA LYS A 147 19.40 -3.55 -1.60
C LYS A 147 18.70 -3.13 -0.31
N LYS A 148 19.41 -3.26 0.82
CA LYS A 148 18.94 -2.69 2.09
C LYS A 148 19.02 -1.17 2.06
N GLY A 149 18.18 -0.52 2.86
CA GLY A 149 18.16 0.93 3.00
C GLY A 149 17.44 1.37 4.26
N ILE A 150 17.43 2.68 4.48
CA ILE A 150 16.54 3.35 5.42
C ILE A 150 15.60 4.26 4.66
N ALA A 151 14.37 4.39 5.14
CA ALA A 151 13.38 5.29 4.57
C ALA A 151 12.78 6.16 5.66
N ASN A 152 12.62 7.45 5.39
CA ASN A 152 11.86 8.38 6.23
C ASN A 152 10.54 8.72 5.56
N ILE A 153 9.44 8.56 6.28
CA ILE A 153 8.12 9.08 5.91
C ILE A 153 7.87 10.33 6.73
N GLY A 154 7.65 11.45 6.06
CA GLY A 154 7.40 12.72 6.72
C GLY A 154 6.76 13.75 5.81
N TYR A 155 6.21 14.77 6.43
CA TYR A 155 5.68 15.93 5.71
C TYR A 155 6.82 16.89 5.36
N ARG A 156 6.80 17.38 4.13
CA ARG A 156 7.74 18.42 3.67
C ARG A 156 6.96 19.66 3.24
N PRO A 157 7.43 20.85 3.63
CA PRO A 157 6.86 22.10 3.13
C PRO A 157 6.94 22.14 1.59
N THR A 158 5.91 22.64 0.96
CA THR A 158 5.86 22.95 -0.47
C THR A 158 5.21 24.31 -0.65
N PHE A 159 5.32 24.92 -1.84
CA PHE A 159 4.66 26.18 -2.15
C PHE A 159 3.15 26.17 -1.91
N ASN A 160 2.51 25.00 -2.06
CA ASN A 160 1.06 24.81 -1.90
C ASN A 160 0.69 24.04 -0.61
N GLY A 161 1.53 24.09 0.44
CA GLY A 161 1.24 23.43 1.72
C GLY A 161 2.28 22.38 2.13
N LYS A 162 1.83 21.21 2.60
CA LYS A 162 2.70 20.11 3.03
C LYS A 162 2.44 18.88 2.16
N SER A 163 3.48 18.32 1.55
CA SER A 163 3.40 17.03 0.87
C SER A 163 3.99 15.92 1.73
N LEU A 164 3.35 14.75 1.71
CA LEU A 164 3.87 13.55 2.34
C LEU A 164 4.85 12.88 1.38
N LEU A 165 6.09 12.74 1.81
CA LEU A 165 7.15 12.13 1.02
C LEU A 165 7.75 10.92 1.73
N LEU A 166 8.16 9.96 0.91
CA LEU A 166 9.01 8.84 1.28
C LEU A 166 10.43 9.12 0.76
N GLU A 167 11.35 9.41 1.66
CA GLU A 167 12.77 9.66 1.38
C GLU A 167 13.56 8.39 1.67
N VAL A 168 14.17 7.78 0.66
CA VAL A 168 14.85 6.47 0.79
C VAL A 168 16.34 6.62 0.54
N ASN A 169 17.18 6.32 1.53
CA ASN A 169 18.61 6.14 1.37
C ASN A 169 18.91 4.65 1.13
N ILE A 170 19.42 4.33 -0.05
CA ILE A 170 19.73 2.95 -0.47
C ILE A 170 21.20 2.69 -0.27
N PHE A 171 21.57 1.66 0.49
CA PHE A 171 22.96 1.39 0.84
C PHE A 171 23.78 0.94 -0.35
N GLY A 172 24.94 1.57 -0.54
CA GLY A 172 25.89 1.22 -1.60
C GLY A 172 25.46 1.64 -3.01
N ILE A 173 24.42 2.46 -3.16
CA ILE A 173 24.02 2.98 -4.46
C ILE A 173 24.46 4.43 -4.60
N LYS A 174 25.28 4.71 -5.62
CA LYS A 174 25.73 6.06 -6.01
C LYS A 174 25.14 6.51 -7.36
N LYS A 175 24.36 5.64 -8.03
CA LYS A 175 23.80 5.91 -9.37
C LYS A 175 22.61 6.87 -9.28
N ASN A 176 22.40 7.62 -10.37
CA ASN A 176 21.19 8.41 -10.56
C ASN A 176 19.99 7.49 -10.79
N LEU A 177 18.94 7.65 -9.97
CA LEU A 177 17.72 6.84 -10.02
C LEU A 177 16.48 7.67 -10.40
N TYR A 178 16.60 8.92 -10.78
CA TYR A 178 15.47 9.75 -11.20
C TYR A 178 14.70 9.09 -12.35
N LYS A 179 13.36 9.23 -12.30
CA LYS A 179 12.41 8.63 -13.26
C LYS A 179 12.39 7.09 -13.24
N LYS A 180 13.16 6.43 -12.39
CA LYS A 180 13.07 4.98 -12.21
C LYS A 180 11.95 4.64 -11.23
N ILE A 181 11.22 3.57 -11.52
CA ILE A 181 10.22 3.03 -10.59
C ILE A 181 10.96 2.11 -9.62
N LEU A 182 10.82 2.39 -8.32
CA LEU A 182 11.37 1.59 -7.25
C LEU A 182 10.25 0.93 -6.47
N LYS A 183 10.50 -0.31 -6.04
CA LYS A 183 9.64 -1.01 -5.08
C LYS A 183 10.32 -1.04 -3.72
N ILE A 184 9.69 -0.39 -2.75
CA ILE A 184 10.19 -0.24 -1.39
C ILE A 184 9.41 -1.17 -0.46
N ASN A 185 10.06 -2.23 0.00
CA ASN A 185 9.51 -3.19 0.97
C ASN A 185 9.80 -2.71 2.40
N PHE A 186 8.77 -2.50 3.20
CA PHE A 186 8.92 -2.03 4.58
C PHE A 186 9.16 -3.20 5.53
N ILE A 187 10.33 -3.25 6.15
CA ILE A 187 10.75 -4.37 7.00
C ILE A 187 10.39 -4.12 8.46
N LYS A 188 10.84 -2.98 9.02
CA LYS A 188 10.68 -2.65 10.44
C LYS A 188 10.63 -1.16 10.66
N PHE A 189 9.76 -0.71 11.56
CA PHE A 189 9.80 0.66 12.09
C PHE A 189 10.99 0.82 13.04
N ILE A 190 11.78 1.88 12.85
CA ILE A 190 12.96 2.15 13.68
C ILE A 190 12.62 3.17 14.76
N ARG A 191 12.10 4.34 14.36
CA ARG A 191 11.77 5.44 15.27
C ARG A 191 10.84 6.48 14.64
N THR A 192 10.25 7.33 15.45
CA THR A 192 9.57 8.56 15.01
C THR A 192 10.54 9.61 14.49
N GLU A 193 10.03 10.62 13.79
CA GLU A 193 10.83 11.80 13.44
C GLU A 193 11.34 12.52 14.70
N LYS A 194 12.53 13.13 14.59
CA LYS A 194 13.13 13.95 15.64
C LYS A 194 13.64 15.24 15.04
N LYS A 195 13.54 16.32 15.79
CA LYS A 195 14.24 17.58 15.50
C LYS A 195 15.66 17.51 16.04
N PHE A 196 16.61 18.07 15.32
CA PHE A 196 18.03 18.12 15.72
C PHE A 196 18.50 19.57 15.82
N LYS A 197 19.29 19.87 16.82
CA LYS A 197 19.84 21.23 17.06
C LYS A 197 20.86 21.61 15.97
N ASN A 198 21.60 20.64 15.42
CA ASN A 198 22.61 20.87 14.41
C ASN A 198 22.79 19.64 13.47
N ILE A 199 23.53 19.86 12.38
CA ILE A 199 23.81 18.84 11.36
C ILE A 199 24.58 17.64 11.91
N ASN A 200 25.49 17.84 12.87
CA ASN A 200 26.29 16.75 13.44
C ASN A 200 25.42 15.76 14.20
N GLN A 201 24.46 16.24 15.00
CA GLN A 201 23.48 15.38 15.68
C GLN A 201 22.62 14.60 14.68
N LEU A 202 22.18 15.25 13.60
CA LEU A 202 21.43 14.57 12.53
C LEU A 202 22.27 13.48 11.89
N LYS A 203 23.51 13.74 11.51
CA LYS A 203 24.43 12.75 10.93
C LYS A 203 24.67 11.57 11.88
N ALA A 204 24.90 11.83 13.17
CA ALA A 204 25.10 10.79 14.18
C ALA A 204 23.86 9.89 14.31
N GLN A 205 22.65 10.48 14.31
CA GLN A 205 21.42 9.71 14.37
C GLN A 205 21.20 8.87 13.10
N ILE A 206 21.45 9.42 11.90
CA ILE A 206 21.35 8.67 10.65
C ILE A 206 22.29 7.46 10.66
N LYS A 207 23.53 7.61 11.14
CA LYS A 207 24.48 6.47 11.29
C LYS A 207 23.91 5.39 12.22
N LYS A 208 23.30 5.75 13.36
CA LYS A 208 22.64 4.81 14.27
C LYS A 208 21.45 4.09 13.60
N ASP A 209 20.65 4.83 12.83
CA ASP A 209 19.51 4.27 12.09
C ASP A 209 19.99 3.27 11.02
N ILE A 210 21.09 3.57 10.30
CA ILE A 210 21.69 2.67 9.31
C ILE A 210 22.20 1.38 9.97
N ILE A 211 22.85 1.47 11.13
CA ILE A 211 23.32 0.28 11.87
C ILE A 211 22.12 -0.59 12.24
N THR A 212 21.04 0.02 12.74
CA THR A 212 19.80 -0.66 13.11
C THR A 212 19.13 -1.33 11.90
N ALA A 213 19.16 -0.69 10.73
CA ALA A 213 18.56 -1.21 9.51
C ALA A 213 19.36 -2.33 8.84
N LYS A 214 20.66 -2.43 9.13
CA LYS A 214 21.52 -3.48 8.59
C LYS A 214 21.38 -4.82 9.34
N LYS A 215 21.02 -4.77 10.63
CA LYS A 215 20.65 -5.94 11.45
C LYS A 215 19.38 -6.59 10.94
#